data_1d982a8a2523e58beb0b038eead189e5
#
_entry.id   1d982a8a2523e58beb0b038eead189e5
#
_cell.length_a   1.000
_cell.length_b   1.000
_cell.length_c   1.000
_cell.angle_alpha   90.00
_cell.angle_beta   90.00
_cell.angle_gamma   90.00
#
_symmetry.space_group_name_H-M   'P 1'
#
loop_
_entity.id
_entity.type
_entity.pdbx_description
1 polymer ?
#
loop_
_entity_poly.entity_id
_entity_poly.type
_entity_poly.pdbx_seq_one_letter_code
_entity_poly.pdbx_strand_id
1 'polypeptide(L)'
;VVAFGPGTSKKQQSAFQEKFGTRAQWVKAETEMLRSYGFNGAGAWSAVEDIRTSQAPLVYTLIVNPMGNYKHEHVKKYGGTYKVAGWQGYRFNLPMVFDDEFDKYVEQALAPLARYKDDPCLLGYFTDNELPWYTDALDRHLNFLAKDEPGYLAARKWLDERKGKEATVADITEEDRLAFSAFFFETYMQKVTSVLRRIDPNHMYLGCRFNQDKNQ
;
A
#
# COMPACT_ATOMS: atom_id res chain seq x y z
N VAL A 1 1.68 19.02 1.54
CA VAL A 1 2.57 17.96 2.05
C VAL A 1 3.48 17.54 0.92
N VAL A 2 4.78 17.59 1.10
CA VAL A 2 5.79 17.21 0.10
C VAL A 2 6.63 16.05 0.61
N ALA A 3 7.19 15.24 -0.28
CA ALA A 3 8.16 14.22 0.09
C ALA A 3 9.48 14.91 0.50
N PHE A 4 10.11 14.38 1.53
CA PHE A 4 11.27 14.95 2.16
C PHE A 4 12.40 13.91 2.19
N GLY A 5 13.38 14.06 1.31
CA GLY A 5 14.46 13.06 1.21
C GLY A 5 15.69 13.56 0.44
N PRO A 6 16.89 13.10 0.81
CA PRO A 6 18.16 13.56 0.26
C PRO A 6 18.49 13.05 -1.14
N GLY A 7 17.63 12.20 -1.70
CA GLY A 7 17.92 11.48 -2.95
C GLY A 7 18.83 10.26 -2.75
N THR A 8 18.92 9.42 -3.78
CA THR A 8 19.60 8.10 -3.69
C THR A 8 20.73 7.90 -4.68
N SER A 9 20.78 8.70 -5.76
CA SER A 9 21.87 8.57 -6.74
C SER A 9 23.20 9.13 -6.21
N LYS A 10 24.32 8.61 -6.70
CA LYS A 10 25.66 9.10 -6.34
C LYS A 10 25.81 10.61 -6.56
N LYS A 11 25.25 11.12 -7.67
CA LYS A 11 25.30 12.56 -8.00
C LYS A 11 24.48 13.38 -6.97
N GLN A 12 23.30 12.90 -6.60
CA GLN A 12 22.50 13.56 -5.56
C GLN A 12 23.20 13.53 -4.20
N GLN A 13 23.81 12.43 -3.82
CA GLN A 13 24.57 12.31 -2.57
C GLN A 13 25.79 13.24 -2.54
N SER A 14 26.52 13.37 -3.67
CA SER A 14 27.63 14.33 -3.79
C SER A 14 27.15 15.77 -3.61
N ALA A 15 26.10 16.16 -4.32
CA ALA A 15 25.51 17.50 -4.19
C ALA A 15 24.94 17.76 -2.78
N PHE A 16 24.37 16.73 -2.15
CA PHE A 16 23.92 16.77 -0.77
C PHE A 16 25.09 17.05 0.19
N GLN A 17 26.17 16.29 0.05
CA GLN A 17 27.35 16.44 0.89
C GLN A 17 27.99 17.83 0.72
N GLU A 18 28.10 18.33 -0.51
CA GLU A 18 28.60 19.65 -0.81
C GLU A 18 27.76 20.78 -0.21
N LYS A 19 26.43 20.68 -0.34
CA LYS A 19 25.48 21.70 0.09
C LYS A 19 25.24 21.73 1.60
N PHE A 20 25.11 20.58 2.23
CA PHE A 20 24.65 20.46 3.62
C PHE A 20 25.69 19.87 4.57
N GLY A 21 26.68 19.14 4.09
CA GLY A 21 27.70 18.48 4.90
C GLY A 21 27.17 17.29 5.70
N THR A 22 26.14 17.48 6.53
CA THR A 22 25.57 16.43 7.38
C THR A 22 24.05 16.30 7.20
N ARG A 23 23.50 15.12 7.56
CA ARG A 23 22.05 14.90 7.56
C ARG A 23 21.34 15.84 8.53
N ALA A 24 21.90 16.10 9.69
CA ALA A 24 21.32 17.01 10.67
C ALA A 24 21.19 18.44 10.14
N GLN A 25 22.24 18.95 9.46
CA GLN A 25 22.21 20.28 8.82
C GLN A 25 21.19 20.33 7.69
N TRP A 26 21.10 19.28 6.88
CA TRP A 26 20.09 19.16 5.84
C TRP A 26 18.67 19.17 6.42
N VAL A 27 18.39 18.32 7.43
CA VAL A 27 17.07 18.25 8.07
C VAL A 27 16.66 19.62 8.61
N LYS A 28 17.58 20.30 9.28
CA LYS A 28 17.33 21.67 9.79
C LYS A 28 16.96 22.63 8.65
N ALA A 29 17.81 22.72 7.62
CA ALA A 29 17.60 23.63 6.49
C ALA A 29 16.27 23.36 5.74
N GLU A 30 15.98 22.09 5.43
CA GLU A 30 14.75 21.71 4.73
C GLU A 30 13.51 21.94 5.60
N THR A 31 13.59 21.66 6.90
CA THR A 31 12.48 21.89 7.84
C THR A 31 12.19 23.39 7.97
N GLU A 32 13.22 24.22 8.10
CA GLU A 32 13.08 25.68 8.15
C GLU A 32 12.50 26.22 6.83
N MET A 33 12.98 25.73 5.69
CA MET A 33 12.46 26.09 4.37
C MET A 33 10.99 25.72 4.23
N LEU A 34 10.59 24.50 4.55
CA LEU A 34 9.18 24.08 4.48
C LEU A 34 8.28 24.98 5.35
N ARG A 35 8.71 25.26 6.58
CA ARG A 35 7.96 26.17 7.46
C ARG A 35 7.87 27.59 6.92
N SER A 36 8.94 28.11 6.31
CA SER A 36 8.91 29.45 5.70
C SER A 36 7.92 29.58 4.55
N TYR A 37 7.60 28.46 3.88
CA TYR A 37 6.54 28.36 2.87
C TYR A 37 5.16 27.97 3.44
N GLY A 38 5.02 27.93 4.76
CA GLY A 38 3.73 27.58 5.40
C GLY A 38 3.43 26.08 5.47
N PHE A 39 4.37 25.21 5.13
CA PHE A 39 4.19 23.76 5.31
C PHE A 39 4.53 23.35 6.75
N ASN A 40 3.66 22.55 7.35
CA ASN A 40 3.85 22.01 8.70
C ASN A 40 4.08 20.50 8.72
N GLY A 41 4.08 19.86 7.55
CA GLY A 41 4.17 18.39 7.48
C GLY A 41 4.89 17.89 6.23
N ALA A 42 5.36 16.66 6.34
CA ALA A 42 6.01 15.88 5.30
C ALA A 42 5.20 14.62 4.96
N GLY A 43 5.05 14.33 3.68
CA GLY A 43 4.21 13.24 3.18
C GLY A 43 4.88 11.88 3.11
N ALA A 44 4.20 10.97 2.44
CA ALA A 44 4.71 9.65 2.14
C ALA A 44 6.08 9.71 1.44
N TRP A 45 6.90 8.69 1.67
CA TRP A 45 8.31 8.57 1.20
C TRP A 45 9.28 9.63 1.74
N SER A 46 8.90 10.36 2.76
CA SER A 46 9.83 11.25 3.45
C SER A 46 10.84 10.47 4.29
N ALA A 47 11.95 11.14 4.61
CA ALA A 47 12.98 10.62 5.51
C ALA A 47 12.50 10.71 6.97
N VAL A 48 11.55 9.86 7.33
CA VAL A 48 10.82 9.92 8.60
C VAL A 48 11.74 9.89 9.82
N GLU A 49 12.75 9.01 9.82
CA GLU A 49 13.68 8.92 10.96
C GLU A 49 14.48 10.20 11.17
N ASP A 50 14.85 10.87 10.09
CA ASP A 50 15.55 12.16 10.17
C ASP A 50 14.63 13.28 10.69
N ILE A 51 13.36 13.26 10.29
CA ILE A 51 12.36 14.24 10.71
C ILE A 51 12.05 14.06 12.21
N ARG A 52 11.69 12.84 12.63
CA ARG A 52 11.23 12.56 14.01
C ARG A 52 12.32 12.73 15.06
N THR A 53 13.58 12.54 14.69
CA THR A 53 14.73 12.71 15.60
C THR A 53 15.31 14.13 15.58
N SER A 54 14.77 15.04 14.77
CA SER A 54 15.21 16.43 14.72
C SER A 54 14.78 17.21 15.97
N GLN A 55 15.45 18.33 16.25
CA GLN A 55 15.11 19.22 17.37
C GLN A 55 13.73 19.88 17.22
N ALA A 56 13.24 19.99 15.99
CA ALA A 56 11.96 20.62 15.67
C ALA A 56 11.24 19.79 14.59
N PRO A 57 10.68 18.61 14.96
CA PRO A 57 10.09 17.71 13.99
C PRO A 57 8.87 18.32 13.30
N LEU A 58 8.71 18.00 12.02
CA LEU A 58 7.47 18.24 11.27
C LEU A 58 6.48 17.12 11.56
N VAL A 59 5.20 17.41 11.39
CA VAL A 59 4.19 16.35 11.25
C VAL A 59 4.54 15.49 10.03
N TYR A 60 4.39 14.18 10.12
CA TYR A 60 4.72 13.29 9.03
C TYR A 60 3.68 12.17 8.84
N THR A 61 3.71 11.55 7.66
CA THR A 61 2.95 10.35 7.37
C THR A 61 3.89 9.20 7.02
N LEU A 62 3.49 8.00 7.39
CA LEU A 62 4.17 6.78 6.97
C LEU A 62 3.44 6.12 5.80
N ILE A 63 4.19 5.45 4.94
CA ILE A 63 3.65 4.52 3.96
C ILE A 63 4.31 3.17 4.16
N VAL A 64 3.50 2.14 4.26
CA VAL A 64 3.90 0.74 4.31
C VAL A 64 3.24 -0.01 3.16
N ASN A 65 3.91 -1.02 2.63
CA ASN A 65 3.45 -1.71 1.43
C ASN A 65 3.27 -3.22 1.69
N PRO A 66 2.31 -3.63 2.54
CA PRO A 66 2.13 -5.05 2.86
C PRO A 66 1.82 -5.89 1.61
N MET A 67 0.91 -5.47 0.76
CA MET A 67 0.59 -6.20 -0.48
C MET A 67 1.71 -6.09 -1.51
N GLY A 68 2.29 -4.88 -1.68
CA GLY A 68 3.40 -4.65 -2.59
C GLY A 68 4.63 -5.50 -2.26
N ASN A 69 4.90 -5.73 -0.99
CA ASN A 69 5.98 -6.61 -0.55
C ASN A 69 5.59 -8.09 -0.61
N TYR A 70 4.34 -8.43 -0.27
CA TYR A 70 3.83 -9.79 -0.31
C TYR A 70 3.85 -10.39 -1.72
N LYS A 71 3.67 -9.59 -2.77
CA LYS A 71 3.74 -10.07 -4.16
C LYS A 71 5.05 -10.78 -4.49
N HIS A 72 6.14 -10.44 -3.82
CA HIS A 72 7.43 -11.12 -4.01
C HIS A 72 7.39 -12.57 -3.51
N GLU A 73 6.71 -12.82 -2.41
CA GLU A 73 6.53 -14.17 -1.87
C GLU A 73 5.55 -14.96 -2.74
N HIS A 74 4.46 -14.34 -3.15
CA HIS A 74 3.48 -14.96 -4.03
C HIS A 74 4.08 -15.37 -5.39
N VAL A 75 4.93 -14.52 -5.99
CA VAL A 75 5.62 -14.84 -7.24
C VAL A 75 6.53 -16.06 -7.12
N LYS A 76 7.16 -16.27 -5.98
CA LYS A 76 7.94 -17.49 -5.72
C LYS A 76 7.08 -18.74 -5.76
N LYS A 77 5.82 -18.65 -5.30
CA LYS A 77 4.88 -19.76 -5.22
C LYS A 77 4.15 -20.04 -6.54
N TYR A 78 3.68 -19.00 -7.21
CA TYR A 78 2.77 -19.13 -8.36
C TYR A 78 3.34 -18.61 -9.69
N GLY A 79 4.53 -18.04 -9.66
CA GLY A 79 5.11 -17.39 -10.84
C GLY A 79 4.56 -15.98 -11.08
N GLY A 80 5.05 -15.34 -12.14
CA GLY A 80 4.69 -13.97 -12.51
C GLY A 80 5.88 -13.02 -12.55
N THR A 81 5.61 -11.72 -12.52
CA THR A 81 6.65 -10.69 -12.50
C THR A 81 6.39 -9.64 -11.42
N TYR A 82 7.47 -9.10 -10.84
CA TYR A 82 7.42 -8.05 -9.83
C TYR A 82 8.49 -6.96 -10.05
N LYS A 83 9.09 -6.94 -11.26
CA LYS A 83 10.20 -6.03 -11.57
C LYS A 83 9.78 -4.58 -11.81
N VAL A 84 8.50 -4.32 -11.83
CA VAL A 84 7.90 -3.01 -12.05
C VAL A 84 7.20 -2.50 -10.79
N ALA A 85 7.14 -1.19 -10.64
CA ALA A 85 6.62 -0.54 -9.45
C ALA A 85 5.08 -0.44 -9.43
N GLY A 86 4.55 -0.13 -8.26
CA GLY A 86 3.15 0.23 -8.06
C GLY A 86 2.18 -0.85 -8.53
N TRP A 87 1.20 -0.42 -9.27
CA TRP A 87 0.10 -1.21 -9.83
C TRP A 87 0.52 -2.32 -10.82
N GLN A 88 1.74 -2.27 -11.31
CA GLN A 88 2.28 -3.29 -12.23
C GLN A 88 2.94 -4.44 -11.46
N GLY A 89 3.16 -5.55 -12.17
CA GLY A 89 3.92 -6.69 -11.65
C GLY A 89 3.11 -7.68 -10.82
N TYR A 90 1.79 -7.52 -10.71
CA TYR A 90 0.90 -8.52 -10.16
C TYR A 90 0.49 -9.52 -11.25
N ARG A 91 0.46 -10.80 -10.90
CA ARG A 91 -0.03 -11.85 -11.80
C ARG A 91 -1.47 -11.55 -12.18
N PHE A 92 -1.74 -11.45 -13.50
CA PHE A 92 -3.05 -11.05 -14.04
C PHE A 92 -3.58 -9.71 -13.54
N ASN A 93 -2.71 -8.84 -13.00
CA ASN A 93 -3.09 -7.59 -12.34
C ASN A 93 -4.07 -7.79 -11.16
N LEU A 94 -3.87 -8.85 -10.39
CA LEU A 94 -4.68 -9.17 -9.21
C LEU A 94 -3.82 -9.09 -7.94
N PRO A 95 -4.10 -8.17 -7.01
CA PRO A 95 -3.61 -8.25 -5.64
C PRO A 95 -4.07 -9.56 -4.97
N MET A 96 -3.18 -10.20 -4.21
CA MET A 96 -3.42 -11.53 -3.65
C MET A 96 -4.16 -11.45 -2.30
N VAL A 97 -5.28 -10.76 -2.30
CA VAL A 97 -6.06 -10.45 -1.08
C VAL A 97 -6.62 -11.69 -0.42
N PHE A 98 -6.97 -12.70 -1.21
CA PHE A 98 -7.59 -13.94 -0.74
C PHE A 98 -6.58 -15.04 -0.39
N ASP A 99 -5.27 -14.77 -0.54
CA ASP A 99 -4.25 -15.76 -0.16
C ASP A 99 -4.24 -15.91 1.37
N ASP A 100 -4.30 -17.15 1.84
CA ASP A 100 -4.36 -17.48 3.28
C ASP A 100 -3.09 -17.04 4.02
N GLU A 101 -1.95 -16.98 3.33
CA GLU A 101 -0.68 -16.56 3.91
C GLU A 101 -0.60 -15.03 4.04
N PHE A 102 -1.44 -14.28 3.32
CA PHE A 102 -1.41 -12.81 3.35
C PHE A 102 -1.73 -12.26 4.74
N ASP A 103 -2.65 -12.86 5.48
CA ASP A 103 -3.01 -12.43 6.82
C ASP A 103 -1.81 -12.48 7.78
N LYS A 104 -1.06 -13.58 7.76
CA LYS A 104 0.17 -13.71 8.55
C LYS A 104 1.24 -12.72 8.11
N TYR A 105 1.32 -12.49 6.80
CA TYR A 105 2.28 -11.54 6.26
C TYR A 105 1.96 -10.10 6.69
N VAL A 106 0.71 -9.69 6.69
CA VAL A 106 0.27 -8.38 7.18
C VAL A 106 0.67 -8.18 8.65
N GLU A 107 0.45 -9.18 9.51
CA GLU A 107 0.89 -9.15 10.91
C GLU A 107 2.39 -8.86 11.04
N GLN A 108 3.20 -9.58 10.29
CA GLN A 108 4.66 -9.44 10.33
C GLN A 108 5.12 -8.10 9.74
N ALA A 109 4.52 -7.69 8.62
CA ALA A 109 4.90 -6.47 7.91
C ALA A 109 4.57 -5.20 8.71
N LEU A 110 3.48 -5.21 9.47
CA LEU A 110 3.03 -4.06 10.25
C LEU A 110 3.56 -4.04 11.68
N ALA A 111 4.02 -5.16 12.25
CA ALA A 111 4.52 -5.23 13.62
C ALA A 111 5.57 -4.15 13.98
N PRO A 112 6.52 -3.78 13.10
CA PRO A 112 7.49 -2.73 13.40
C PRO A 112 6.88 -1.34 13.63
N LEU A 113 5.61 -1.12 13.24
CA LEU A 113 4.94 0.18 13.41
C LEU A 113 4.62 0.48 14.88
N ALA A 114 4.62 -0.52 15.76
CA ALA A 114 4.41 -0.34 17.21
C ALA A 114 5.35 0.73 17.83
N ARG A 115 6.53 0.93 17.25
CA ARG A 115 7.49 1.94 17.71
C ARG A 115 7.04 3.39 17.52
N TYR A 116 6.03 3.61 16.68
CA TYR A 116 5.53 4.96 16.36
C TYR A 116 4.24 5.32 17.09
N LYS A 117 3.59 4.38 17.78
CA LYS A 117 2.25 4.53 18.33
C LYS A 117 2.07 5.70 19.30
N ASP A 118 3.16 6.16 19.92
CA ASP A 118 3.15 7.26 20.87
C ASP A 118 3.89 8.51 20.32
N ASP A 119 4.17 8.56 19.02
CA ASP A 119 4.88 9.69 18.41
C ASP A 119 3.89 10.82 18.07
N PRO A 120 3.93 11.97 18.77
CA PRO A 120 2.95 13.03 18.59
C PRO A 120 3.04 13.76 17.23
N CYS A 121 4.09 13.49 16.47
CA CYS A 121 4.28 14.08 15.14
C CYS A 121 3.81 13.17 14.00
N LEU A 122 3.46 11.91 14.29
CA LEU A 122 2.87 11.04 13.28
C LEU A 122 1.40 11.41 13.06
N LEU A 123 1.04 11.77 11.83
CA LEU A 123 -0.36 12.00 11.46
C LEU A 123 -1.10 10.68 11.24
N GLY A 124 -0.44 9.74 10.57
CA GLY A 124 -1.06 8.45 10.26
C GLY A 124 -0.33 7.67 9.17
N TYR A 125 -0.98 6.59 8.75
CA TYR A 125 -0.44 5.58 7.87
C TYR A 125 -1.19 5.50 6.54
N PHE A 126 -0.43 5.49 5.44
CA PHE A 126 -0.88 4.95 4.17
C PHE A 126 -0.46 3.48 4.06
N THR A 127 -1.28 2.66 3.41
CA THR A 127 -0.91 1.29 3.05
C THR A 127 -0.94 1.11 1.56
N ASP A 128 0.14 0.60 1.02
CA ASP A 128 0.36 0.37 -0.40
C ASP A 128 0.18 1.60 -1.31
N ASN A 129 0.64 1.48 -2.54
CA ASN A 129 0.57 2.52 -3.54
C ASN A 129 0.17 1.92 -4.88
N GLU A 130 -0.88 2.49 -5.47
CA GLU A 130 -1.32 2.18 -6.83
C GLU A 130 -1.55 0.68 -7.05
N LEU A 131 -2.27 0.02 -6.11
CA LEU A 131 -2.71 -1.36 -6.32
C LEU A 131 -3.72 -1.41 -7.47
N PRO A 132 -3.68 -2.47 -8.30
CA PRO A 132 -4.59 -2.60 -9.45
C PRO A 132 -5.98 -3.07 -9.01
N TRP A 133 -6.85 -2.14 -8.71
CA TRP A 133 -8.27 -2.38 -8.37
C TRP A 133 -9.14 -2.25 -9.62
N TYR A 134 -9.07 -3.24 -10.52
CA TYR A 134 -9.85 -3.21 -11.76
C TYR A 134 -11.27 -3.72 -11.57
N THR A 135 -12.22 -3.12 -12.28
CA THR A 135 -13.63 -3.53 -12.25
C THR A 135 -13.87 -4.93 -12.80
N ASP A 136 -13.00 -5.42 -13.70
CA ASP A 136 -13.04 -6.78 -14.24
C ASP A 136 -12.32 -7.83 -13.36
N ALA A 137 -12.07 -7.50 -12.08
CA ALA A 137 -11.39 -8.40 -11.15
C ALA A 137 -12.11 -9.76 -11.00
N LEU A 138 -13.45 -9.78 -10.99
CA LEU A 138 -14.21 -11.02 -10.92
C LEU A 138 -13.92 -11.94 -12.11
N ASP A 139 -13.99 -11.38 -13.32
CA ASP A 139 -13.69 -12.10 -14.56
C ASP A 139 -12.26 -12.65 -14.57
N ARG A 140 -11.29 -11.86 -14.10
CA ARG A 140 -9.87 -12.28 -14.02
C ARG A 140 -9.66 -13.41 -13.05
N HIS A 141 -10.25 -13.36 -11.86
CA HIS A 141 -10.16 -14.44 -10.88
C HIS A 141 -10.70 -15.76 -11.45
N LEU A 142 -11.84 -15.71 -12.13
CA LEU A 142 -12.51 -16.90 -12.65
C LEU A 142 -11.89 -17.46 -13.93
N ASN A 143 -11.28 -16.61 -14.77
CA ASN A 143 -10.74 -17.04 -16.06
C ASN A 143 -9.24 -17.36 -16.01
N PHE A 144 -8.47 -16.74 -15.13
CA PHE A 144 -7.01 -16.80 -15.21
C PHE A 144 -6.36 -17.55 -14.05
N LEU A 145 -7.04 -17.69 -12.90
CA LEU A 145 -6.51 -18.44 -11.77
C LEU A 145 -6.88 -19.93 -11.90
N ALA A 146 -6.04 -20.79 -11.35
CA ALA A 146 -6.36 -22.20 -11.23
C ALA A 146 -7.50 -22.40 -10.22
N LYS A 147 -8.31 -23.45 -10.42
CA LYS A 147 -9.54 -23.68 -9.65
C LYS A 147 -9.31 -23.96 -8.16
N ASP A 148 -8.12 -24.33 -7.80
CA ASP A 148 -7.65 -24.58 -6.42
C ASP A 148 -6.98 -23.37 -5.78
N GLU A 149 -6.78 -22.27 -6.53
CA GLU A 149 -6.20 -21.05 -5.97
C GLU A 149 -7.21 -20.29 -5.09
N PRO A 150 -6.77 -19.72 -3.95
CA PRO A 150 -7.65 -18.98 -3.03
C PRO A 150 -8.47 -17.88 -3.70
N GLY A 151 -7.86 -17.14 -4.63
CA GLY A 151 -8.55 -16.09 -5.39
C GLY A 151 -9.69 -16.61 -6.25
N TYR A 152 -9.48 -17.76 -6.95
CA TYR A 152 -10.55 -18.39 -7.73
C TYR A 152 -11.68 -18.87 -6.80
N LEU A 153 -11.32 -19.56 -5.71
CA LEU A 153 -12.30 -20.11 -4.77
C LEU A 153 -13.16 -18.99 -4.13
N ALA A 154 -12.54 -17.87 -3.75
CA ALA A 154 -13.25 -16.72 -3.22
C ALA A 154 -14.21 -16.10 -4.26
N ALA A 155 -13.74 -15.88 -5.49
CA ALA A 155 -14.55 -15.33 -6.57
C ALA A 155 -15.71 -16.29 -6.96
N ARG A 156 -15.45 -17.60 -7.02
CA ARG A 156 -16.47 -18.60 -7.31
C ARG A 156 -17.54 -18.61 -6.22
N LYS A 157 -17.13 -18.66 -4.96
CA LYS A 157 -18.05 -18.60 -3.82
C LYS A 157 -18.91 -17.35 -3.87
N TRP A 158 -18.31 -16.19 -4.10
CA TRP A 158 -19.03 -14.93 -4.19
C TRP A 158 -20.09 -14.94 -5.32
N LEU A 159 -19.74 -15.47 -6.49
CA LEU A 159 -20.66 -15.57 -7.61
C LEU A 159 -21.79 -16.59 -7.33
N ASP A 160 -21.47 -17.72 -6.69
CA ASP A 160 -22.45 -18.74 -6.29
C ASP A 160 -23.49 -18.18 -5.33
N GLU A 161 -23.05 -17.40 -4.34
CA GLU A 161 -23.92 -16.76 -3.36
C GLU A 161 -24.83 -15.71 -3.99
N ARG A 162 -24.34 -15.02 -5.01
CA ARG A 162 -25.08 -13.93 -5.67
C ARG A 162 -26.02 -14.40 -6.77
N LYS A 163 -25.65 -15.40 -7.55
CA LYS A 163 -26.38 -15.85 -8.75
C LYS A 163 -26.72 -17.35 -8.77
N GLY A 164 -26.24 -18.11 -7.82
CA GLY A 164 -26.40 -19.56 -7.78
C GLY A 164 -25.24 -20.32 -8.45
N LYS A 165 -25.12 -21.60 -8.10
CA LYS A 165 -23.97 -22.45 -8.46
C LYS A 165 -23.83 -22.72 -9.97
N GLU A 166 -24.90 -22.60 -10.73
CA GLU A 166 -24.90 -22.81 -12.18
C GLU A 166 -24.44 -21.58 -12.97
N ALA A 167 -24.27 -20.42 -12.30
CA ALA A 167 -23.84 -19.20 -12.95
C ALA A 167 -22.42 -19.32 -13.49
N THR A 168 -22.21 -18.82 -14.68
CA THR A 168 -20.94 -18.80 -15.40
C THR A 168 -20.41 -17.37 -15.54
N VAL A 169 -19.21 -17.21 -16.11
CA VAL A 169 -18.68 -15.89 -16.42
C VAL A 169 -19.57 -15.11 -17.40
N ALA A 170 -20.30 -15.82 -18.28
CA ALA A 170 -21.21 -15.18 -19.23
C ALA A 170 -22.44 -14.53 -18.57
N ASP A 171 -22.76 -14.92 -17.32
CA ASP A 171 -23.88 -14.39 -16.55
C ASP A 171 -23.51 -13.17 -15.72
N ILE A 172 -22.22 -12.77 -15.70
CA ILE A 172 -21.72 -11.65 -14.94
C ILE A 172 -22.14 -10.33 -15.57
N THR A 173 -22.85 -9.51 -14.82
CA THR A 173 -23.24 -8.17 -15.22
C THR A 173 -22.23 -7.12 -14.78
N GLU A 174 -22.36 -5.88 -15.27
CA GLU A 174 -21.53 -4.76 -14.80
C GLU A 174 -21.76 -4.46 -13.31
N GLU A 175 -22.99 -4.60 -12.83
CA GLU A 175 -23.30 -4.46 -11.40
C GLU A 175 -22.56 -5.51 -10.56
N ASP A 176 -22.44 -6.74 -11.04
CA ASP A 176 -21.70 -7.79 -10.35
C ASP A 176 -20.19 -7.47 -10.31
N ARG A 177 -19.64 -6.95 -11.39
CA ARG A 177 -18.23 -6.52 -11.44
C ARG A 177 -17.92 -5.43 -10.42
N LEU A 178 -18.76 -4.41 -10.36
CA LEU A 178 -18.63 -3.32 -9.38
C LEU A 178 -18.77 -3.84 -7.95
N ALA A 179 -19.78 -4.68 -7.70
CA ALA A 179 -20.00 -5.24 -6.36
C ALA A 179 -18.86 -6.17 -5.92
N PHE A 180 -18.31 -6.97 -6.83
CA PHE A 180 -17.13 -7.79 -6.51
C PHE A 180 -15.88 -6.94 -6.30
N SER A 181 -15.67 -5.89 -7.09
CA SER A 181 -14.56 -4.96 -6.88
C SER A 181 -14.62 -4.31 -5.50
N ALA A 182 -15.80 -3.89 -5.05
CA ALA A 182 -16.00 -3.37 -3.70
C ALA A 182 -15.67 -4.43 -2.64
N PHE A 183 -16.20 -5.64 -2.75
CA PHE A 183 -15.91 -6.76 -1.86
C PHE A 183 -14.41 -7.09 -1.79
N PHE A 184 -13.75 -7.11 -2.94
CA PHE A 184 -12.33 -7.37 -3.08
C PHE A 184 -11.48 -6.32 -2.36
N PHE A 185 -11.79 -5.04 -2.59
CA PHE A 185 -11.14 -3.92 -1.92
C PHE A 185 -11.42 -3.89 -0.41
N GLU A 186 -12.68 -4.08 -0.01
CA GLU A 186 -13.08 -4.14 1.41
C GLU A 186 -12.35 -5.26 2.16
N THR A 187 -12.17 -6.42 1.52
CA THR A 187 -11.40 -7.54 2.10
C THR A 187 -9.96 -7.13 2.39
N TYR A 188 -9.30 -6.46 1.45
CA TYR A 188 -7.96 -5.90 1.68
C TYR A 188 -7.97 -4.91 2.85
N MET A 189 -8.89 -3.96 2.81
CA MET A 189 -8.99 -2.92 3.83
C MET A 189 -9.20 -3.50 5.22
N GLN A 190 -10.10 -4.47 5.37
CA GLN A 190 -10.37 -5.14 6.64
C GLN A 190 -9.13 -5.86 7.19
N LYS A 191 -8.43 -6.63 6.34
CA LYS A 191 -7.21 -7.34 6.74
C LYS A 191 -6.13 -6.39 7.24
N VAL A 192 -5.87 -5.33 6.51
CA VAL A 192 -4.79 -4.39 6.85
C VAL A 192 -5.16 -3.49 8.03
N THR A 193 -6.38 -2.92 8.02
CA THR A 193 -6.77 -1.96 9.08
C THR A 193 -7.01 -2.64 10.42
N SER A 194 -7.48 -3.90 10.46
CA SER A 194 -7.66 -4.64 11.71
C SER A 194 -6.33 -4.83 12.44
N VAL A 195 -5.28 -5.18 11.70
CA VAL A 195 -3.93 -5.33 12.26
C VAL A 195 -3.36 -3.97 12.67
N LEU A 196 -3.46 -2.97 11.81
CA LEU A 196 -2.93 -1.64 12.08
C LEU A 196 -3.54 -1.03 13.34
N ARG A 197 -4.87 -1.07 13.50
CA ARG A 197 -5.57 -0.54 14.67
C ARG A 197 -5.20 -1.25 15.99
N ARG A 198 -4.85 -2.52 15.91
CA ARG A 198 -4.38 -3.28 17.08
C ARG A 198 -2.96 -2.87 17.48
N ILE A 199 -2.10 -2.57 16.49
CA ILE A 199 -0.71 -2.15 16.72
C ILE A 199 -0.65 -0.71 17.17
N ASP A 200 -1.41 0.16 16.51
CA ASP A 200 -1.45 1.59 16.76
C ASP A 200 -2.89 2.12 16.72
N PRO A 201 -3.55 2.21 17.88
CA PRO A 201 -4.88 2.78 17.99
C PRO A 201 -4.90 4.32 17.98
N ASN A 202 -3.75 4.99 18.08
CA ASN A 202 -3.66 6.42 18.34
C ASN A 202 -3.63 7.26 17.05
N HIS A 203 -3.18 6.69 15.92
CA HIS A 203 -2.98 7.43 14.69
C HIS A 203 -3.99 7.05 13.61
N MET A 204 -4.16 7.96 12.66
CA MET A 204 -5.13 7.79 11.57
C MET A 204 -4.68 6.75 10.56
N TYR A 205 -5.62 6.00 10.04
CA TYR A 205 -5.45 5.31 8.78
C TYR A 205 -5.85 6.25 7.63
N LEU A 206 -4.91 6.54 6.75
CA LEU A 206 -5.07 7.52 5.67
C LEU A 206 -5.47 6.88 4.34
N GLY A 207 -5.61 5.56 4.32
CA GLY A 207 -6.05 4.79 3.16
C GLY A 207 -4.92 4.19 2.33
N CYS A 208 -5.31 3.53 1.25
CA CYS A 208 -4.44 3.12 0.17
C CYS A 208 -4.27 4.30 -0.80
N ARG A 209 -3.09 4.46 -1.38
CA ARG A 209 -2.88 5.49 -2.40
C ARG A 209 -3.34 4.98 -3.76
N PHE A 210 -4.28 5.68 -4.36
CA PHE A 210 -4.84 5.32 -5.66
C PHE A 210 -4.12 6.03 -6.81
N ASN A 211 -4.03 5.37 -7.95
CA ASN A 211 -3.71 6.00 -9.23
C ASN A 211 -5.02 6.32 -9.94
N GLN A 212 -5.11 7.52 -10.53
CA GLN A 212 -6.23 7.92 -11.39
C GLN A 212 -6.05 7.37 -12.81
N ASP A 213 -5.84 6.08 -12.96
CA ASP A 213 -5.95 5.48 -14.29
C ASP A 213 -7.43 5.37 -14.65
N LYS A 214 -7.76 5.81 -15.88
CA LYS A 214 -9.15 5.86 -16.41
C LYS A 214 -9.83 4.50 -16.52
N ASN A 215 -9.12 3.43 -16.19
CA ASN A 215 -9.60 2.03 -16.22
C ASN A 215 -9.81 1.45 -14.80
N GLN A 216 -9.86 2.28 -13.77
CA GLN A 216 -10.16 1.88 -12.40
C GLN A 216 -11.60 2.25 -12.02
#